data_3b645d4111323bf6a2a9d19ad5303043
#
_entry.id   3b645d4111323bf6a2a9d19ad5303043
#
_cell.length_a   1.000
_cell.length_b   1.000
_cell.length_c   1.000
_cell.angle_alpha   90.00
_cell.angle_beta   90.00
_cell.angle_gamma   90.00
#
_symmetry.space_group_name_H-M   'P 1'
#
loop_
_entity.id
_entity.type
_entity.pdbx_description
1 polymer ?
#
loop_
_entity_poly.entity_id
_entity_poly.type
_entity_poly.pdbx_seq_one_letter_code
_entity_poly.pdbx_strand_id
1 'polypeptide(L)'
;MKVTINKEEKATVVVLTGRLDTPSAQEVSKAMEPVVADASGTIILDCSGLEYISSSGLRILLTVRIAAAVQGGKVIVKGINSDIRNVFMMTGFLNLFEIEA
;
A
#
# COMPACT_ATOMS: atom_id res chain seq x y z
N MET A 1 -14.15 -1.40 3.50
CA MET A 1 -12.67 -1.37 3.47
C MET A 1 -12.13 -1.52 4.88
N LYS A 2 -11.20 -2.41 5.07
CA LYS A 2 -10.58 -2.64 6.37
C LYS A 2 -9.06 -2.50 6.25
N VAL A 3 -8.47 -1.74 7.17
CA VAL A 3 -7.02 -1.55 7.24
C VAL A 3 -6.56 -2.02 8.62
N THR A 4 -5.61 -2.94 8.64
CA THR A 4 -5.00 -3.40 9.88
C THR A 4 -3.50 -3.14 9.80
N ILE A 5 -2.95 -2.49 10.82
CA ILE A 5 -1.52 -2.16 10.86
C ILE A 5 -0.88 -2.91 12.01
N ASN A 6 0.10 -3.76 11.68
CA ASN A 6 0.86 -4.53 12.65
C ASN A 6 2.31 -4.08 12.59
N LYS A 7 2.77 -3.41 13.63
CA LYS A 7 4.16 -2.98 13.71
C LYS A 7 4.99 -4.09 14.35
N GLU A 8 5.83 -4.71 13.53
CA GLU A 8 6.71 -5.80 13.96
C GLU A 8 8.14 -5.28 14.09
N GLU A 9 9.02 -6.09 14.69
CA GLU A 9 10.39 -5.68 14.95
C GLU A 9 11.14 -5.22 13.69
N LYS A 10 10.96 -5.95 12.58
CA LYS A 10 11.71 -5.71 11.34
C LYS A 10 10.89 -5.08 10.23
N ALA A 11 9.59 -4.96 10.42
CA ALA A 11 8.70 -4.47 9.36
C ALA A 11 7.38 -3.98 9.94
N THR A 12 6.75 -3.07 9.22
CA THR A 12 5.36 -2.70 9.48
C THR A 12 4.51 -3.39 8.41
N VAL A 13 3.58 -4.23 8.83
CA VAL A 13 2.67 -4.93 7.92
C VAL A 13 1.33 -4.23 7.91
N VAL A 14 0.92 -3.79 6.73
CA VAL A 14 -0.38 -3.14 6.51
C VAL A 14 -1.24 -4.11 5.72
N VAL A 15 -2.31 -4.60 6.34
CA VAL A 15 -3.25 -5.52 5.68
C VAL A 15 -4.43 -4.73 5.15
N LEU A 16 -4.63 -4.78 3.84
CA LEU A 16 -5.71 -4.07 3.16
C LEU A 16 -6.73 -5.09 2.67
N THR A 17 -7.98 -4.95 3.12
CA THR A 17 -9.05 -5.89 2.78
C THR A 17 -10.27 -5.13 2.28
N GLY A 18 -10.81 -5.57 1.15
CA GLY A 18 -12.02 -5.02 0.55
C GLY A 18 -11.72 -4.16 -0.66
N ARG A 19 -12.51 -3.10 -0.83
CA ARG A 19 -12.44 -2.22 -2.00
C ARG A 19 -11.84 -0.87 -1.61
N LEU A 20 -10.69 -0.57 -2.16
CA LEU A 20 -10.06 0.75 -1.97
C LEU A 20 -10.53 1.66 -3.11
N ASP A 21 -11.73 2.16 -2.96
CA ASP A 21 -12.39 3.03 -3.94
C ASP A 21 -12.35 4.49 -3.46
N THR A 22 -12.92 5.38 -4.27
CA THR A 22 -12.91 6.81 -3.96
C THR A 22 -13.63 7.12 -2.63
N PRO A 23 -14.80 6.53 -2.34
CA PRO A 23 -15.45 6.80 -1.04
C PRO A 23 -14.64 6.36 0.18
N SER A 24 -13.88 5.27 0.09
CA SER A 24 -13.09 4.77 1.22
C SER A 24 -11.70 5.40 1.31
N ALA A 25 -11.24 6.06 0.25
CA ALA A 25 -9.86 6.55 0.16
C ALA A 25 -9.50 7.53 1.27
N GLN A 26 -10.41 8.42 1.65
CA GLN A 26 -10.13 9.41 2.69
C GLN A 26 -9.90 8.73 4.05
N GLU A 27 -10.72 7.76 4.38
CA GLU A 27 -10.59 6.99 5.62
C GLU A 27 -9.29 6.20 5.63
N VAL A 28 -8.96 5.56 4.52
CA VAL A 28 -7.71 4.79 4.39
C VAL A 28 -6.49 5.70 4.46
N SER A 29 -6.54 6.86 3.81
CA SER A 29 -5.47 7.84 3.87
C SER A 29 -5.18 8.26 5.31
N LYS A 30 -6.23 8.50 6.08
CA LYS A 30 -6.10 8.86 7.49
C LYS A 30 -5.52 7.71 8.30
N ALA A 31 -5.95 6.49 8.05
CA ALA A 31 -5.43 5.30 8.74
C ALA A 31 -3.95 5.08 8.44
N MET A 32 -3.47 5.52 7.28
CA MET A 32 -2.08 5.36 6.87
C MET A 32 -1.15 6.45 7.38
N GLU A 33 -1.67 7.50 8.02
CA GLU A 33 -0.83 8.59 8.55
C GLU A 33 0.31 8.10 9.44
N PRO A 34 0.10 7.17 10.39
CA PRO A 34 1.22 6.66 11.21
C PRO A 34 2.28 5.92 10.38
N VAL A 35 1.86 5.24 9.33
CA VAL A 35 2.78 4.52 8.44
C VAL A 35 3.65 5.51 7.68
N VAL A 36 3.05 6.55 7.15
CA VAL A 36 3.75 7.62 6.42
C VAL A 36 4.71 8.37 7.35
N ALA A 37 4.29 8.61 8.59
CA ALA A 37 5.11 9.34 9.56
C ALA A 37 6.37 8.58 9.96
N ASP A 38 6.32 7.26 9.97
CA ASP A 38 7.47 6.42 10.35
C ASP A 38 7.71 5.35 9.27
N ALA A 39 8.25 5.79 8.15
CA ALA A 39 8.47 4.97 6.97
C ALA A 39 9.95 4.65 6.73
N SER A 40 10.79 4.69 7.77
CA SER A 40 12.23 4.49 7.64
C SER A 40 12.64 3.02 7.51
N GLY A 41 11.76 2.08 7.90
CA GLY A 41 12.03 0.65 7.81
C GLY A 41 11.36 0.01 6.61
N THR A 42 11.12 -1.30 6.70
CA THR A 42 10.38 -2.03 5.67
C THR A 42 8.88 -1.95 5.94
N ILE A 43 8.13 -1.56 4.93
CA ILE A 43 6.67 -1.54 4.97
C ILE A 43 6.18 -2.61 4.01
N ILE A 44 5.36 -3.53 4.50
CA ILE A 44 4.76 -4.58 3.69
C ILE A 44 3.28 -4.26 3.54
N LEU A 45 2.84 -4.02 2.32
CA LEU A 45 1.44 -3.81 1.99
C LEU A 45 0.86 -5.16 1.57
N ASP A 46 0.14 -5.80 2.49
CA ASP A 46 -0.50 -7.09 2.23
C ASP A 46 -1.84 -6.85 1.56
N CYS A 47 -1.87 -7.06 0.27
CA CYS A 47 -3.03 -6.83 -0.58
C CYS A 47 -3.77 -8.12 -0.94
N SER A 48 -3.53 -9.21 -0.21
CA SER A 48 -4.17 -10.50 -0.52
C SER A 48 -5.69 -10.44 -0.37
N GLY A 49 -6.21 -9.56 0.47
CA GLY A 49 -7.65 -9.34 0.60
C GLY A 49 -8.18 -8.13 -0.15
N LEU A 50 -7.33 -7.46 -0.90
CA LEU A 50 -7.72 -6.27 -1.66
C LEU A 50 -8.38 -6.70 -2.97
N GLU A 51 -9.64 -6.26 -3.17
CA GLU A 51 -10.46 -6.68 -4.32
C GLU A 51 -10.41 -5.68 -5.46
N TYR A 52 -10.22 -4.39 -5.15
CA TYR A 52 -10.30 -3.32 -6.13
C TYR A 52 -9.51 -2.12 -5.63
N ILE A 53 -8.88 -1.39 -6.55
CA ILE A 53 -8.18 -0.15 -6.22
C ILE A 53 -8.51 0.93 -7.26
N SER A 54 -8.88 2.11 -6.76
CA SER A 54 -9.15 3.30 -7.58
C SER A 54 -7.88 4.14 -7.75
N SER A 55 -7.96 5.17 -8.58
CA SER A 55 -6.86 6.14 -8.72
C SER A 55 -6.56 6.84 -7.40
N SER A 56 -7.58 7.10 -6.59
CA SER A 56 -7.39 7.68 -5.24
C SER A 56 -6.63 6.71 -4.34
N GLY A 57 -6.93 5.41 -4.45
CA GLY A 57 -6.21 4.37 -3.71
C GLY A 57 -4.76 4.26 -4.15
N LEU A 58 -4.51 4.29 -5.45
CA LEU A 58 -3.15 4.26 -5.98
C LEU A 58 -2.33 5.44 -5.45
N ARG A 59 -2.94 6.61 -5.33
CA ARG A 59 -2.28 7.80 -4.78
C ARG A 59 -1.85 7.58 -3.33
N ILE A 60 -2.65 6.88 -2.55
CA ILE A 60 -2.30 6.55 -1.16
C ILE A 60 -1.06 5.67 -1.12
N LEU A 61 -1.02 4.63 -1.96
CA LEU A 61 0.15 3.75 -2.03
C LEU A 61 1.39 4.52 -2.47
N LEU A 62 1.24 5.43 -3.42
CA LEU A 62 2.33 6.27 -3.89
C LEU A 62 2.85 7.18 -2.77
N THR A 63 1.96 7.74 -1.96
CA THR A 63 2.34 8.57 -0.81
C THR A 63 3.21 7.78 0.17
N VAL A 64 2.83 6.53 0.45
CA VAL A 64 3.61 5.65 1.32
C VAL A 64 5.00 5.40 0.73
N ARG A 65 5.07 5.13 -0.57
CA ARG A 65 6.35 4.89 -1.24
C ARG A 65 7.27 6.10 -1.18
N ILE A 66 6.72 7.28 -1.44
CA ILE A 66 7.50 8.52 -1.40
C ILE A 66 8.04 8.78 0.01
N ALA A 67 7.20 8.59 1.02
CA ALA A 67 7.61 8.75 2.41
C ALA A 67 8.73 7.78 2.77
N ALA A 68 8.62 6.53 2.34
CA ALA A 68 9.67 5.52 2.59
C ALA A 68 10.97 5.91 1.89
N ALA A 69 10.90 6.35 0.64
CA ALA A 69 12.09 6.75 -0.10
C ALA A 69 12.82 7.92 0.58
N VAL A 70 12.08 8.90 1.07
CA VAL A 70 12.65 10.06 1.78
C VAL A 70 13.30 9.64 3.10
N GLN A 71 12.72 8.67 3.79
CA GLN A 71 13.16 8.24 5.11
C GLN A 71 14.16 7.08 5.10
N GLY A 72 14.50 6.58 3.90
CA GLY A 72 15.46 5.48 3.77
C GLY A 72 14.85 4.09 3.94
N GLY A 73 13.54 3.99 3.93
CA GLY A 73 12.83 2.72 4.01
C GLY A 73 12.52 2.14 2.63
N LYS A 74 11.79 1.04 2.62
CA LYS A 74 11.31 0.42 1.38
C LYS A 74 9.90 -0.10 1.55
N VAL A 75 9.19 -0.26 0.42
CA VAL A 75 7.81 -0.75 0.41
C VAL A 75 7.74 -2.01 -0.45
N ILE A 76 7.21 -3.07 0.14
CA ILE A 76 6.95 -4.34 -0.54
C ILE A 76 5.43 -4.50 -0.65
N VAL A 77 4.95 -4.79 -1.85
CA VAL A 77 3.52 -5.08 -2.09
C VAL A 77 3.39 -6.57 -2.38
N LYS A 78 2.52 -7.24 -1.65
CA LYS A 78 2.33 -8.67 -1.87
C LYS A 78 0.86 -9.05 -1.97
N GLY A 79 0.59 -10.15 -2.65
CA GLY A 79 -0.73 -10.77 -2.70
C GLY A 79 -1.72 -10.08 -3.63
N ILE A 80 -1.28 -9.23 -4.54
CA ILE A 80 -2.22 -8.57 -5.48
C ILE A 80 -2.85 -9.60 -6.42
N ASN A 81 -4.14 -9.43 -6.68
CA ASN A 81 -4.84 -10.27 -7.67
C ASN A 81 -4.50 -9.81 -9.10
N SER A 82 -4.97 -10.58 -10.09
CA SER A 82 -4.66 -10.27 -11.49
C SER A 82 -5.22 -8.94 -11.95
N ASP A 83 -6.39 -8.53 -11.47
CA ASP A 83 -7.00 -7.25 -11.85
C ASP A 83 -6.17 -6.09 -11.32
N ILE A 84 -5.75 -6.14 -10.08
CA ILE A 84 -4.91 -5.10 -9.47
C ILE A 84 -3.53 -5.09 -10.13
N ARG A 85 -2.99 -6.27 -10.44
CA ARG A 85 -1.72 -6.36 -11.15
C ARG A 85 -1.81 -5.67 -12.52
N ASN A 86 -2.92 -5.85 -13.24
CA ASN A 86 -3.12 -5.16 -14.51
C ASN A 86 -3.17 -3.64 -14.34
N VAL A 87 -3.83 -3.15 -13.29
CA VAL A 87 -3.85 -1.73 -12.99
C VAL A 87 -2.44 -1.22 -12.69
N PHE A 88 -1.67 -1.95 -11.91
CA PHE A 88 -0.28 -1.60 -11.61
C PHE A 88 0.58 -1.58 -12.88
N MET A 89 0.37 -2.54 -13.77
CA MET A 89 1.09 -2.60 -15.03
C MET A 89 0.77 -1.39 -15.91
N MET A 90 -0.51 -1.06 -16.05
CA MET A 90 -0.95 0.04 -16.91
C MET A 90 -0.53 1.42 -16.39
N THR A 91 -0.37 1.55 -15.08
CA THR A 91 0.01 2.81 -14.44
C THR A 91 1.51 2.94 -14.19
N GLY A 92 2.28 1.90 -14.46
CA GLY A 92 3.71 1.87 -14.18
C GLY A 92 4.04 1.53 -12.72
N PHE A 93 3.06 1.22 -11.90
CA PHE A 93 3.27 0.94 -10.47
C PHE A 93 4.07 -0.33 -10.22
N LEU A 94 4.07 -1.30 -11.16
CA LEU A 94 4.91 -2.49 -11.01
C LEU A 94 6.41 -2.15 -10.89
N ASN A 95 6.81 -1.03 -11.45
CA ASN A 95 8.20 -0.58 -11.42
C ASN A 95 8.52 0.30 -10.21
N LEU A 96 7.51 0.71 -9.45
CA LEU A 96 7.68 1.61 -8.31
C LEU A 96 7.83 0.87 -6.98
N PHE A 97 7.34 -0.36 -6.93
CA PHE A 97 7.33 -1.16 -5.69
C PHE A 97 8.06 -2.47 -5.92
N GLU A 98 8.55 -3.05 -4.84
CA GLU A 98 8.98 -4.44 -4.83
C GLU A 98 7.72 -5.29 -4.71
N ILE A 99 7.44 -6.11 -5.73
CA ILE A 99 6.22 -6.90 -5.80
C ILE A 99 6.54 -8.35 -5.46
N GLU A 100 5.79 -8.92 -4.49
CA GLU A 100 5.89 -10.33 -4.14
C GLU A 100 4.57 -11.03 -4.46
N ALA A 101 4.69 -12.26 -4.87
CA ALA A 101 3.54 -13.10 -5.18
C ALA A 101 2.68 -13.42 -3.95
#